data_2969a3ce626f75108dc60e7533d41636
#
_entry.id   2969a3ce626f75108dc60e7533d41636
#
_cell.length_a   1.000
_cell.length_b   1.000
_cell.length_c   1.000
_cell.angle_alpha   90.00
_cell.angle_beta   90.00
_cell.angle_gamma   90.00
#
_symmetry.space_group_name_H-M   'P 1'
#
loop_
_entity.id
_entity.type
_entity.pdbx_description
1 polymer ?
#
loop_
_entity_poly.entity_id
_entity_poly.type
_entity_poly.pdbx_seq_one_letter_code
_entity_poly.pdbx_strand_id
1 'polypeptide(L)'
;MGCLTAIAAETPPEAPTILDAHQYFASVVSNNGVAALYTVSRNRDVLGYANFPLRSYEGVTCNSEITLTNGVKIQFNWALVNEALASDGQIGMWRRPNVVYEYFHMLTIEGGVVALPSNIIPKLILAINNEISRNRLSKAIDLLSSACRGKSKFD
;
A
#
# COMPACT_ATOMS: atom_id res chain seq x y z
N MET A 1 43.52 -25.77 21.04
CA MET A 1 43.62 -24.60 20.14
C MET A 1 42.22 -24.26 19.69
N GLY A 2 41.55 -23.51 20.48
CA GLY A 2 40.26 -22.99 20.07
C GLY A 2 40.48 -22.04 18.91
N CYS A 3 40.09 -22.45 17.72
CA CYS A 3 39.63 -21.47 16.79
C CYS A 3 38.51 -20.71 17.47
N LEU A 4 38.86 -19.71 18.17
CA LEU A 4 37.97 -18.61 18.31
C LEU A 4 37.78 -18.08 16.89
N THR A 5 37.01 -18.77 16.13
CA THR A 5 36.18 -18.06 15.23
C THR A 5 35.50 -17.05 16.13
N ALA A 6 36.05 -15.88 16.19
CA ALA A 6 35.28 -14.76 16.55
C ALA A 6 34.05 -14.90 15.62
N ILE A 7 33.02 -15.47 16.13
CA ILE A 7 31.70 -15.23 15.61
C ILE A 7 31.65 -13.73 15.70
N ALA A 8 31.97 -13.08 14.58
CA ALA A 8 31.77 -11.68 14.43
C ALA A 8 30.35 -11.49 14.93
N ALA A 9 30.21 -10.78 16.02
CA ALA A 9 28.90 -10.46 16.53
C ALA A 9 28.09 -10.08 15.31
N GLU A 10 27.17 -10.95 14.92
CA GLU A 10 26.25 -10.62 13.84
C GLU A 10 25.63 -9.31 14.23
N THR A 11 26.03 -8.26 13.55
CA THR A 11 25.38 -6.97 13.70
C THR A 11 23.91 -7.26 13.49
N PRO A 12 23.05 -6.96 14.48
CA PRO A 12 21.62 -7.15 14.28
C PRO A 12 21.23 -6.45 12.96
N PRO A 13 20.38 -7.08 12.14
CA PRO A 13 19.95 -6.45 10.90
C PRO A 13 19.45 -5.05 11.22
N GLU A 14 19.90 -4.07 10.47
CA GLU A 14 19.45 -2.69 10.61
C GLU A 14 17.93 -2.65 10.48
N ALA A 15 17.30 -1.80 11.27
CA ALA A 15 15.85 -1.59 11.16
C ALA A 15 15.49 -1.13 9.74
N PRO A 16 14.39 -1.60 9.17
CA PRO A 16 13.94 -1.19 7.85
C PRO A 16 13.81 0.34 7.76
N THR A 17 14.22 0.89 6.64
CA THR A 17 14.16 2.32 6.35
C THR A 17 12.96 2.67 5.47
N ILE A 18 12.69 3.96 5.32
CA ILE A 18 11.70 4.46 4.35
C ILE A 18 12.03 3.97 2.94
N LEU A 19 13.32 3.97 2.57
CA LEU A 19 13.74 3.48 1.26
C LEU A 19 13.43 1.98 1.09
N ASP A 20 13.70 1.19 2.10
CA ASP A 20 13.37 -0.25 2.08
C ASP A 20 11.87 -0.48 1.88
N ALA A 21 11.03 0.30 2.55
CA ALA A 21 9.59 0.22 2.42
C ALA A 21 9.12 0.57 1.00
N HIS A 22 9.69 1.62 0.40
CA HIS A 22 9.38 1.97 -0.99
C HIS A 22 9.83 0.90 -1.98
N GLN A 23 11.02 0.34 -1.79
CA GLN A 23 11.54 -0.72 -2.64
C GLN A 23 10.66 -1.97 -2.55
N TYR A 24 10.22 -2.31 -1.35
CA TYR A 24 9.32 -3.45 -1.16
C TYR A 24 7.96 -3.21 -1.84
N PHE A 25 7.38 -2.03 -1.67
CA PHE A 25 6.13 -1.67 -2.32
C PHE A 25 6.25 -1.77 -3.85
N ALA A 26 7.33 -1.22 -4.41
CA ALA A 26 7.59 -1.31 -5.84
C ALA A 26 7.70 -2.76 -6.33
N SER A 27 8.34 -3.64 -5.55
CA SER A 27 8.46 -5.06 -5.90
C SER A 27 7.11 -5.77 -5.92
N VAL A 28 6.24 -5.47 -4.96
CA VAL A 28 4.88 -6.04 -4.92
C VAL A 28 4.05 -5.58 -6.11
N VAL A 29 4.14 -4.32 -6.47
CA VAL A 29 3.44 -3.77 -7.65
C VAL A 29 3.91 -4.45 -8.93
N SER A 30 5.21 -4.70 -9.07
CA SER A 30 5.77 -5.39 -10.24
C SER A 30 5.31 -6.84 -10.37
N ASN A 31 4.95 -7.47 -9.26
CA ASN A 31 4.63 -8.90 -9.19
C ASN A 31 3.13 -9.21 -9.18
N ASN A 32 2.32 -8.30 -9.63
CA ASN A 32 0.89 -8.44 -9.81
C ASN A 32 0.03 -8.04 -8.60
N GLY A 33 -0.61 -6.95 -8.76
CA GLY A 33 -1.67 -6.49 -7.89
C GLY A 33 -2.75 -5.80 -8.70
N VAL A 34 -3.87 -5.61 -8.08
CA VAL A 34 -4.99 -4.82 -8.61
C VAL A 34 -5.26 -3.71 -7.65
N ALA A 35 -5.49 -2.51 -8.17
CA ALA A 35 -5.95 -1.41 -7.36
C ALA A 35 -7.43 -1.14 -7.61
N ALA A 36 -8.16 -0.99 -6.55
CA ALA A 36 -9.51 -0.49 -6.59
C ALA A 36 -9.57 0.83 -5.83
N LEU A 37 -9.93 1.89 -6.52
CA LEU A 37 -10.09 3.21 -5.91
C LEU A 37 -11.57 3.45 -5.63
N TYR A 38 -11.88 3.64 -4.37
CA TYR A 38 -13.21 4.04 -3.96
C TYR A 38 -13.21 5.49 -3.52
N THR A 39 -14.18 6.23 -4.00
CA THR A 39 -14.51 7.54 -3.46
C THR A 39 -15.79 7.43 -2.66
N VAL A 40 -15.72 7.80 -1.40
CA VAL A 40 -16.84 7.66 -0.47
C VAL A 40 -17.20 9.07 0.02
N SER A 41 -18.49 9.41 -0.02
CA SER A 41 -18.96 10.66 0.57
C SER A 41 -18.84 10.62 2.09
N ARG A 42 -18.99 11.78 2.75
CA ARG A 42 -19.05 11.86 4.22
C ARG A 42 -20.15 11.01 4.82
N ASN A 43 -21.20 10.74 4.07
CA ASN A 43 -22.31 9.88 4.46
C ASN A 43 -22.03 8.40 4.17
N ARG A 44 -20.82 8.04 3.77
CA ARG A 44 -20.38 6.68 3.42
C ARG A 44 -21.01 6.10 2.17
N ASP A 45 -21.66 6.90 1.36
CA ASP A 45 -22.13 6.46 0.05
C ASP A 45 -20.95 6.38 -0.92
N VAL A 46 -20.87 5.29 -1.66
CA VAL A 46 -19.84 5.12 -2.68
C VAL A 46 -20.19 6.01 -3.87
N LEU A 47 -19.34 6.99 -4.16
CA LEU A 47 -19.54 7.93 -5.26
C LEU A 47 -18.87 7.46 -6.55
N GLY A 48 -17.83 6.66 -6.44
CA GLY A 48 -17.09 6.18 -7.60
C GLY A 48 -16.22 4.98 -7.26
N TYR A 49 -15.96 4.19 -8.26
CA TYR A 49 -15.19 2.96 -8.13
C TYR A 49 -14.44 2.69 -9.43
N ALA A 50 -13.15 2.42 -9.31
CA ALA A 50 -12.31 2.01 -10.41
C ALA A 50 -11.45 0.82 -9.97
N ASN A 51 -11.35 -0.18 -10.83
CA ASN A 51 -10.65 -1.43 -10.54
C ASN A 51 -9.71 -1.75 -11.70
N PHE A 52 -8.42 -1.48 -11.51
CA PHE A 52 -7.42 -1.65 -12.54
C PHE A 52 -6.15 -2.30 -12.00
N PRO A 53 -5.46 -3.11 -12.82
CA PRO A 53 -4.15 -3.61 -12.47
C PRO A 53 -3.15 -2.48 -12.21
N LEU A 54 -2.23 -2.74 -11.30
CA LEU A 54 -1.13 -1.85 -10.99
C LEU A 54 -0.06 -1.93 -12.09
N ARG A 55 0.43 -0.78 -12.52
CA ARG A 55 1.50 -0.70 -13.52
C ARG A 55 2.84 -0.41 -12.88
N SER A 56 2.92 0.62 -12.06
CA SER A 56 4.17 1.05 -11.44
C SER A 56 3.93 1.79 -10.14
N TYR A 57 4.98 1.82 -9.34
CA TYR A 57 5.04 2.53 -8.08
C TYR A 57 6.35 3.31 -8.00
N GLU A 58 6.26 4.55 -7.62
CA GLU A 58 7.41 5.39 -7.31
C GLU A 58 7.21 6.02 -5.93
N GLY A 59 8.24 5.96 -5.10
CA GLY A 59 8.21 6.57 -3.78
C GLY A 59 9.49 7.34 -3.47
N VAL A 60 9.32 8.56 -2.98
CA VAL A 60 10.42 9.41 -2.52
C VAL A 60 10.03 10.00 -1.17
N THR A 61 10.80 9.68 -0.15
CA THR A 61 10.53 10.10 1.22
C THR A 61 9.09 9.81 1.66
N CYS A 62 8.24 10.81 1.85
CA CYS A 62 6.87 10.64 2.33
C CYS A 62 5.82 10.73 1.23
N ASN A 63 6.22 10.78 -0.02
CA ASN A 63 5.31 10.85 -1.16
C ASN A 63 5.48 9.63 -2.06
N SER A 64 4.38 9.18 -2.59
CA SER A 64 4.38 8.07 -3.54
C SER A 64 3.37 8.30 -4.65
N GLU A 65 3.61 7.67 -5.78
CA GLU A 65 2.71 7.67 -6.92
C GLU A 65 2.53 6.25 -7.41
N ILE A 66 1.28 5.81 -7.51
CA ILE A 66 0.91 4.55 -8.13
C ILE A 66 0.31 4.86 -9.48
N THR A 67 0.81 4.24 -10.54
CA THR A 67 0.23 4.33 -11.87
C THR A 67 -0.52 3.05 -12.18
N LEU A 68 -1.77 3.18 -12.60
CA LEU A 68 -2.60 2.08 -13.05
C LEU A 68 -2.38 1.83 -14.55
N THR A 69 -2.75 0.65 -15.01
CA THR A 69 -2.58 0.26 -16.43
C THR A 69 -3.39 1.12 -17.39
N ASN A 70 -4.45 1.80 -16.92
CA ASN A 70 -5.21 2.75 -17.71
C ASN A 70 -4.60 4.16 -17.76
N GLY A 71 -3.44 4.35 -17.13
CA GLY A 71 -2.74 5.64 -17.08
C GLY A 71 -3.13 6.55 -15.92
N VAL A 72 -4.11 6.18 -15.12
CA VAL A 72 -4.50 6.96 -13.93
C VAL A 72 -3.37 6.89 -12.91
N LYS A 73 -3.03 8.05 -12.35
CA LYS A 73 -2.00 8.18 -11.31
C LYS A 73 -2.66 8.53 -9.99
N ILE A 74 -2.28 7.79 -8.96
CA ILE A 74 -2.76 7.99 -7.60
C ILE A 74 -1.58 8.45 -6.75
N GLN A 75 -1.67 9.66 -6.23
CA GLN A 75 -0.62 10.24 -5.41
C GLN A 75 -0.95 10.11 -3.92
N PHE A 76 0.07 9.79 -3.14
CA PHE A 76 -0.02 9.59 -1.70
C PHE A 76 0.92 10.50 -0.94
N ASN A 77 0.43 10.99 0.19
CA ASN A 77 1.26 11.51 1.26
C ASN A 77 1.10 10.58 2.48
N TRP A 78 2.16 9.87 2.82
CA TRP A 78 2.12 8.86 3.88
C TRP A 78 1.88 9.44 5.26
N ALA A 79 2.22 10.71 5.47
CA ALA A 79 1.89 11.40 6.73
C ALA A 79 0.39 11.55 6.96
N LEU A 80 -0.43 11.49 5.90
CA LEU A 80 -1.88 11.64 5.95
C LEU A 80 -2.63 10.30 5.93
N VAL A 81 -1.93 9.18 5.87
CA VAL A 81 -2.55 7.87 5.96
C VAL A 81 -2.99 7.62 7.40
N ASN A 82 -4.27 7.35 7.59
CA ASN A 82 -4.84 7.08 8.91
C ASN A 82 -4.65 5.63 9.30
N GLU A 83 -4.91 4.71 8.39
CA GLU A 83 -4.99 3.30 8.68
C GLU A 83 -4.79 2.45 7.43
N ALA A 84 -4.21 1.28 7.60
CA ALA A 84 -4.16 0.24 6.59
C ALA A 84 -4.74 -1.05 7.17
N LEU A 85 -5.87 -1.49 6.62
CA LEU A 85 -6.61 -2.65 7.11
C LEU A 85 -6.47 -3.83 6.16
N ALA A 86 -6.03 -4.96 6.71
CA ALA A 86 -5.94 -6.22 5.99
C ALA A 86 -7.28 -6.96 6.03
N SER A 87 -7.72 -7.48 4.91
CA SER A 87 -8.90 -8.33 4.79
C SER A 87 -8.75 -9.31 3.64
N ASP A 88 -9.57 -10.33 3.61
CA ASP A 88 -9.62 -11.30 2.53
C ASP A 88 -11.02 -11.30 1.91
N GLY A 89 -11.08 -11.43 0.60
CA GLY A 89 -12.36 -11.41 -0.07
C GLY A 89 -12.26 -11.49 -1.59
N GLN A 90 -13.41 -11.40 -2.23
CA GLN A 90 -13.53 -11.45 -3.66
C GLN A 90 -13.74 -10.06 -4.23
N ILE A 91 -13.11 -9.80 -5.36
CA ILE A 91 -13.32 -8.59 -6.16
C ILE A 91 -13.91 -8.99 -7.49
N GLY A 92 -15.01 -8.34 -7.89
CA GLY A 92 -15.60 -8.51 -9.20
C GLY A 92 -14.79 -7.79 -10.26
N MET A 93 -14.28 -8.56 -11.21
CA MET A 93 -13.52 -8.05 -12.35
C MET A 93 -14.39 -8.12 -13.61
N TRP A 94 -14.53 -6.99 -14.30
CA TRP A 94 -15.24 -6.99 -15.55
C TRP A 94 -14.44 -7.71 -16.63
N ARG A 95 -14.97 -8.84 -17.07
CA ARG A 95 -14.44 -9.63 -18.19
C ARG A 95 -15.59 -9.81 -19.19
N ARG A 96 -15.62 -9.05 -20.26
CA ARG A 96 -16.73 -9.10 -21.22
C ARG A 96 -17.12 -10.55 -21.58
N PRO A 97 -18.42 -10.89 -21.54
CA PRO A 97 -19.58 -10.08 -21.17
C PRO A 97 -19.98 -10.15 -19.68
N ASN A 98 -19.17 -10.80 -18.86
CA ASN A 98 -19.52 -11.13 -17.47
C ASN A 98 -18.61 -10.48 -16.45
N VAL A 99 -19.07 -10.43 -15.20
CA VAL A 99 -18.24 -10.14 -14.04
C VAL A 99 -17.69 -11.46 -13.51
N VAL A 100 -16.38 -11.55 -13.39
CA VAL A 100 -15.70 -12.69 -12.79
C VAL A 100 -15.20 -12.26 -11.41
N TYR A 101 -15.49 -13.06 -10.40
CA TYR A 101 -15.04 -12.80 -9.03
C TYR A 101 -13.75 -13.56 -8.77
N GLU A 102 -12.72 -12.81 -8.38
CA GLU A 102 -11.42 -13.36 -8.01
C GLU A 102 -11.16 -13.11 -6.53
N TYR A 103 -10.57 -14.09 -5.86
CA TYR A 103 -10.20 -13.99 -4.46
C TYR A 103 -8.84 -13.30 -4.31
N PHE A 104 -8.80 -12.31 -3.43
CA PHE A 104 -7.58 -11.57 -3.14
C PHE A 104 -7.37 -11.39 -1.64
N HIS A 105 -6.11 -11.24 -1.29
CA HIS A 105 -5.70 -10.71 0.00
C HIS A 105 -5.63 -9.20 -0.12
N MET A 106 -6.53 -8.51 0.55
CA MET A 106 -6.73 -7.07 0.36
C MET A 106 -6.08 -6.24 1.46
N LEU A 107 -5.67 -5.06 1.09
CA LEU A 107 -5.17 -4.04 2.00
C LEU A 107 -5.88 -2.72 1.67
N THR A 108 -6.69 -2.26 2.60
CA THR A 108 -7.43 -1.00 2.45
C THR A 108 -6.66 0.12 3.11
N ILE A 109 -6.27 1.11 2.33
CA ILE A 109 -5.55 2.30 2.82
C ILE A 109 -6.56 3.43 2.94
N GLU A 110 -6.74 3.93 4.17
CA GLU A 110 -7.60 5.05 4.46
C GLU A 110 -6.78 6.32 4.67
N GLY A 111 -7.14 7.37 3.94
CA GLY A 111 -6.39 8.62 3.94
C GLY A 111 -5.17 8.58 3.03
N GLY A 112 -4.43 9.66 2.99
CA GLY A 112 -3.18 9.78 2.26
C GLY A 112 -3.31 10.09 0.77
N VAL A 113 -4.41 9.80 0.11
CA VAL A 113 -4.62 10.15 -1.28
C VAL A 113 -4.76 11.66 -1.43
N VAL A 114 -3.97 12.25 -2.34
CA VAL A 114 -3.94 13.70 -2.58
C VAL A 114 -4.76 14.03 -3.83
N ALA A 115 -5.31 15.24 -3.90
CA ALA A 115 -5.97 15.80 -5.09
C ALA A 115 -7.41 15.34 -5.38
N LEU A 116 -8.19 15.07 -4.34
CA LEU A 116 -9.64 14.89 -4.48
C LEU A 116 -10.40 16.03 -3.79
N PRO A 117 -11.65 16.32 -4.20
CA PRO A 117 -12.48 17.33 -3.54
C PRO A 117 -12.61 17.05 -2.04
N SER A 118 -12.66 18.11 -1.22
CA SER A 118 -12.63 18.02 0.24
C SER A 118 -13.82 17.30 0.89
N ASN A 119 -14.92 17.14 0.16
CA ASN A 119 -16.12 16.43 0.62
C ASN A 119 -16.09 14.93 0.30
N ILE A 120 -15.01 14.43 -0.32
CA ILE A 120 -14.85 13.04 -0.68
C ILE A 120 -13.74 12.42 0.17
N ILE A 121 -14.03 11.28 0.76
CA ILE A 121 -13.04 10.49 1.50
C ILE A 121 -12.55 9.38 0.57
N PRO A 122 -11.29 9.44 0.13
CA PRO A 122 -10.76 8.41 -0.74
C PRO A 122 -10.38 7.16 0.04
N LYS A 123 -10.70 6.00 -0.51
CA LYS A 123 -10.20 4.71 -0.04
C LYS A 123 -9.53 4.01 -1.20
N LEU A 124 -8.30 3.57 -0.99
CA LEU A 124 -7.61 2.72 -1.93
C LEU A 124 -7.58 1.30 -1.39
N ILE A 125 -8.04 0.36 -2.18
CA ILE A 125 -7.91 -1.06 -1.89
C ILE A 125 -6.85 -1.64 -2.82
N LEU A 126 -5.81 -2.20 -2.24
CA LEU A 126 -4.82 -3.00 -2.94
C LEU A 126 -5.20 -4.47 -2.80
N ALA A 127 -5.34 -5.17 -3.91
CA ALA A 127 -5.66 -6.58 -3.94
C ALA A 127 -4.42 -7.35 -4.41
N ILE A 128 -3.97 -8.28 -3.61
CA ILE A 128 -2.71 -8.99 -3.80
C ILE A 128 -2.98 -10.49 -3.75
N ASN A 129 -2.36 -11.25 -4.64
CA ASN A 129 -2.60 -12.69 -4.72
C ASN A 129 -1.92 -13.50 -3.61
N ASN A 130 -0.94 -12.93 -2.93
CA ASN A 130 -0.14 -13.63 -1.93
C ASN A 130 -0.33 -13.00 -0.56
N GLU A 131 -0.76 -13.79 0.41
CA GLU A 131 -1.00 -13.34 1.78
C GLU A 131 0.27 -12.83 2.46
N ILE A 132 1.40 -13.50 2.25
CA ILE A 132 2.68 -13.11 2.84
C ILE A 132 3.09 -11.73 2.31
N SER A 133 2.96 -11.52 1.01
CA SER A 133 3.25 -10.22 0.38
C SER A 133 2.32 -9.13 0.89
N ARG A 134 1.03 -9.43 1.04
CA ARG A 134 0.06 -8.49 1.60
C ARG A 134 0.43 -8.09 3.03
N ASN A 135 0.79 -9.06 3.88
CA ASN A 135 1.14 -8.80 5.27
C ASN A 135 2.44 -7.98 5.39
N ARG A 136 3.43 -8.29 4.56
CA ARG A 136 4.67 -7.52 4.51
C ARG A 136 4.44 -6.10 3.98
N LEU A 137 3.57 -5.94 3.00
CA LEU A 137 3.19 -4.63 2.49
C LEU A 137 2.48 -3.80 3.55
N SER A 138 1.62 -4.41 4.34
CA SER A 138 0.99 -3.75 5.49
C SER A 138 2.02 -3.18 6.46
N LYS A 139 3.05 -3.96 6.77
CA LYS A 139 4.16 -3.49 7.63
C LYS A 139 4.96 -2.36 6.99
N ALA A 140 5.20 -2.43 5.69
CA ALA A 140 5.88 -1.37 4.96
C ALA A 140 5.07 -0.07 4.99
N ILE A 141 3.76 -0.15 4.84
CA ILE A 141 2.87 1.00 4.91
C ILE A 141 2.85 1.59 6.32
N ASP A 142 2.80 0.76 7.36
CA ASP A 142 2.86 1.22 8.74
C ASP A 142 4.17 1.95 9.03
N LEU A 143 5.27 1.44 8.51
CA LEU A 143 6.58 2.10 8.62
C LEU A 143 6.57 3.46 7.91
N LEU A 144 6.06 3.54 6.68
CA LEU A 144 5.99 4.78 5.93
C LEU A 144 5.12 5.82 6.66
N SER A 145 3.95 5.43 7.11
CA SER A 145 3.04 6.34 7.79
C SER A 145 3.59 6.82 9.13
N SER A 146 4.19 5.93 9.91
CA SER A 146 4.79 6.27 11.21
C SER A 146 6.00 7.18 11.05
N ALA A 147 6.90 6.85 10.13
CA ALA A 147 8.11 7.65 9.89
C ALA A 147 7.77 9.03 9.32
N CYS A 148 6.75 9.11 8.47
CA CYS A 148 6.36 10.37 7.82
C CYS A 148 5.55 11.30 8.74
N ARG A 149 4.85 10.78 9.72
CA ARG A 149 4.21 11.62 10.74
C ARG A 149 5.22 12.29 11.65
N GLY A 150 6.43 11.75 11.72
CA GLY A 150 7.41 12.16 12.68
C GLY A 150 7.02 11.73 14.10
N LYS A 151 8.00 11.56 14.96
CA LYS A 151 7.73 11.45 16.39
C LYS A 151 7.47 12.85 16.92
N SER A 152 6.25 13.09 17.40
CA SER A 152 5.97 14.26 18.19
C SER A 152 6.92 14.30 19.38
N LYS A 153 7.41 15.48 19.75
CA LYS A 153 8.25 15.65 20.94
C LYS A 153 7.55 15.23 22.24
N PHE A 154 6.26 15.00 22.17
CA PHE A 154 5.42 14.67 23.31
C PHE A 154 4.90 13.23 23.29
N ASP A 155 5.35 12.45 22.34
CA ASP A 155 5.02 11.03 22.25
C ASP A 155 5.94 10.19 23.14
#